data_b70373575a915d3b924f1a536dbfa89b
#
_entry.id   b70373575a915d3b924f1a536dbfa89b
#
_cell.length_a   1.000
_cell.length_b   1.000
_cell.length_c   1.000
_cell.angle_alpha   90.00
_cell.angle_beta   90.00
_cell.angle_gamma   90.00
#
_symmetry.space_group_name_H-M   'P 1'
#
loop_
_entity.id
_entity.type
_entity.pdbx_description
1 polymer ?
#
loop_
_entity_poly.entity_id
_entity_poly.type
_entity_poly.pdbx_seq_one_letter_code
_entity_poly.pdbx_strand_id
1 'polypeptide(L)'
;MVSITDLAKEKLAELSGKEIEIPLIINGEEVKTGNIGTCVMPHDHGHVLAHFHQAGEPEVQQAIESSLNAWKSWSKTHLQERADVLLKAADLLAGPWRNTLNASTMLNMSKNAYQAEIDAACELIDFWRFNPYFAQEIHNQNPMYSPDGTRNSSEHR
;
A
#
# COMPACT_ATOMS: atom_id res chain seq x y z
N MET A 1 -18.88 24.81 -6.58
CA MET A 1 -18.48 23.39 -6.61
C MET A 1 -17.03 23.37 -7.06
N VAL A 2 -16.09 22.95 -6.21
CA VAL A 2 -14.65 22.88 -6.57
C VAL A 2 -14.48 21.78 -7.62
N SER A 3 -13.76 22.06 -8.70
CA SER A 3 -13.49 21.08 -9.76
C SER A 3 -12.49 20.01 -9.26
N ILE A 4 -12.61 18.76 -9.71
CA ILE A 4 -11.63 17.70 -9.43
C ILE A 4 -10.22 18.14 -9.87
N THR A 5 -10.13 18.89 -10.98
CA THR A 5 -8.88 19.46 -11.48
C THR A 5 -8.28 20.48 -10.50
N ASP A 6 -9.10 21.28 -9.85
CA ASP A 6 -8.64 22.30 -8.91
C ASP A 6 -8.12 21.66 -7.61
N LEU A 7 -8.81 20.63 -7.11
CA LEU A 7 -8.35 19.84 -5.96
C LEU A 7 -7.01 19.12 -6.23
N ALA A 8 -6.82 18.62 -7.43
CA ALA A 8 -5.55 17.98 -7.81
C ALA A 8 -4.41 19.01 -7.88
N LYS A 9 -4.65 20.19 -8.44
CA LYS A 9 -3.67 21.29 -8.49
C LYS A 9 -3.30 21.80 -7.10
N GLU A 10 -4.29 21.95 -6.22
CA GLU A 10 -4.08 22.37 -4.82
C GLU A 10 -3.19 21.37 -4.10
N LYS A 11 -3.45 20.06 -4.26
CA LYS A 11 -2.64 19.01 -3.64
C LYS A 11 -1.22 18.94 -4.21
N LEU A 12 -1.04 19.15 -5.51
CA LEU A 12 0.28 19.28 -6.13
C LEU A 12 1.07 20.44 -5.54
N ALA A 13 0.46 21.61 -5.40
CA ALA A 13 1.12 22.78 -4.84
C ALA A 13 1.46 22.58 -3.36
N GLU A 14 0.57 21.95 -2.57
CA GLU A 14 0.82 21.60 -1.17
C GLU A 14 2.05 20.68 -1.02
N LEU A 15 2.07 19.57 -1.75
CA LEU A 15 3.14 18.58 -1.64
C LEU A 15 4.47 19.06 -2.24
N SER A 16 4.42 19.86 -3.30
CA SER A 16 5.61 20.46 -3.89
C SER A 16 6.24 21.54 -2.99
N GLY A 17 5.42 22.24 -2.22
CA GLY A 17 5.89 23.33 -1.34
C GLY A 17 6.39 22.89 0.04
N LYS A 18 6.43 21.59 0.33
CA LYS A 18 6.72 21.07 1.67
C LYS A 18 7.66 19.87 1.61
N GLU A 19 8.86 20.04 2.15
CA GLU A 19 9.71 18.89 2.43
C GLU A 19 9.15 18.09 3.60
N ILE A 20 9.08 16.76 3.44
CA ILE A 20 8.57 15.85 4.48
C ILE A 20 9.69 14.92 4.95
N GLU A 21 9.65 14.58 6.24
CA GLU A 21 10.47 13.51 6.81
C GLU A 21 9.67 12.22 6.84
N ILE A 22 10.22 11.16 6.27
CA ILE A 22 9.56 9.84 6.15
C ILE A 22 10.29 8.86 7.06
N PRO A 23 9.68 8.46 8.20
CA PRO A 23 10.24 7.41 9.05
C PRO A 23 10.01 6.03 8.45
N LEU A 24 10.71 5.01 8.96
CA LEU A 24 10.29 3.63 8.80
C LEU A 24 9.05 3.39 9.66
N ILE A 25 8.16 2.53 9.20
CA ILE A 25 7.01 2.08 10.01
C ILE A 25 7.20 0.60 10.31
N ILE A 26 7.47 0.28 11.57
CA ILE A 26 7.65 -1.10 12.03
C ILE A 26 6.69 -1.34 13.19
N ASN A 27 5.84 -2.36 13.08
CA ASN A 27 4.83 -2.67 14.08
C ASN A 27 3.87 -1.51 14.42
N GLY A 28 3.61 -0.64 13.42
CA GLY A 28 2.76 0.55 13.61
C GLY A 28 3.46 1.74 14.27
N GLU A 29 4.75 1.61 14.62
CA GLU A 29 5.55 2.67 15.26
C GLU A 29 6.49 3.32 14.26
N GLU A 30 6.72 4.63 14.42
CA GLU A 30 7.72 5.38 13.65
C GLU A 30 9.13 5.09 14.17
N VAL A 31 10.01 4.64 13.28
CA VAL A 31 11.41 4.35 13.59
C VAL A 31 12.30 5.27 12.76
N LYS A 32 13.15 6.06 13.43
CA LYS A 32 14.08 6.98 12.82
C LYS A 32 15.52 6.50 13.05
N THR A 33 16.22 6.17 11.97
CA THR A 33 17.56 5.56 12.03
C THR A 33 18.70 6.58 12.02
N GLY A 34 18.43 7.82 11.57
CA GLY A 34 19.48 8.81 11.32
C GLY A 34 20.27 8.57 10.02
N ASN A 35 20.13 7.43 9.38
CA ASN A 35 20.65 7.19 8.02
C ASN A 35 19.63 7.69 7.02
N ILE A 36 19.88 8.86 6.42
CA ILE A 36 18.91 9.63 5.65
C ILE A 36 19.19 9.55 4.16
N GLY A 37 18.18 9.15 3.39
CA GLY A 37 18.13 9.32 1.95
C GLY A 37 17.31 10.56 1.57
N THR A 38 17.51 11.06 0.36
CA THR A 38 16.81 12.25 -0.16
C THR A 38 16.00 11.86 -1.40
N CYS A 39 14.72 12.25 -1.42
CA CYS A 39 13.84 12.12 -2.58
C CYS A 39 13.73 13.48 -3.27
N VAL A 40 14.11 13.54 -4.54
CA VAL A 40 14.04 14.73 -5.38
C VAL A 40 13.07 14.51 -6.55
N MET A 41 12.61 15.59 -7.15
CA MET A 41 11.85 15.48 -8.41
C MET A 41 12.76 14.97 -9.54
N PRO A 42 12.37 13.93 -10.31
CA PRO A 42 13.21 13.43 -11.40
C PRO A 42 13.44 14.43 -12.54
N HIS A 43 12.58 15.41 -12.71
CA HIS A 43 12.70 16.46 -13.72
C HIS A 43 13.27 17.79 -13.16
N ASP A 44 13.51 17.86 -11.85
CA ASP A 44 14.15 18.99 -11.17
C ASP A 44 14.92 18.50 -9.94
N HIS A 45 16.13 18.01 -10.13
CA HIS A 45 16.97 17.43 -9.07
C HIS A 45 17.38 18.43 -7.97
N GLY A 46 17.19 19.72 -8.21
CA GLY A 46 17.36 20.75 -7.18
C GLY A 46 16.18 20.85 -6.21
N HIS A 47 15.04 20.26 -6.56
CA HIS A 47 13.83 20.29 -5.75
C HIS A 47 13.69 19.04 -4.88
N VAL A 48 13.92 19.20 -3.59
CA VAL A 48 13.77 18.12 -2.59
C VAL A 48 12.31 18.00 -2.19
N LEU A 49 11.78 16.78 -2.25
CA LEU A 49 10.42 16.44 -1.84
C LEU A 49 10.38 15.85 -0.42
N ALA A 50 11.36 15.03 -0.10
CA ALA A 50 11.36 14.32 1.16
C ALA A 50 12.76 13.89 1.59
N HIS A 51 12.92 13.72 2.89
CA HIS A 51 14.01 12.98 3.51
C HIS A 51 13.45 11.70 4.13
N PHE A 52 14.04 10.56 3.83
CA PHE A 52 13.54 9.28 4.31
C PHE A 52 14.61 8.50 5.08
N HIS A 53 14.20 7.85 6.17
CA HIS A 53 15.06 6.99 6.95
C HIS A 53 15.31 5.66 6.24
N GLN A 54 16.58 5.25 6.14
CA GLN A 54 16.96 3.97 5.52
C GLN A 54 17.18 2.93 6.62
N ALA A 55 16.62 1.74 6.42
CA ALA A 55 16.81 0.62 7.31
C ALA A 55 18.24 0.05 7.19
N GLY A 56 18.83 -0.28 8.33
CA GLY A 56 19.98 -1.16 8.43
C GLY A 56 19.54 -2.57 8.85
N GLU A 57 20.53 -3.41 9.15
CA GLU A 57 20.30 -4.78 9.61
C GLU A 57 19.42 -4.85 10.88
N PRO A 58 19.60 -3.98 11.91
CA PRO A 58 18.77 -4.02 13.11
C PRO A 58 17.28 -3.78 12.82
N GLU A 59 16.95 -2.80 11.98
CA GLU A 59 15.56 -2.46 11.64
C GLU A 59 14.92 -3.56 10.80
N VAL A 60 15.68 -4.17 9.89
CA VAL A 60 15.20 -5.32 9.11
C VAL A 60 14.90 -6.50 10.03
N GLN A 61 15.80 -6.81 10.98
CA GLN A 61 15.58 -7.88 11.95
C GLN A 61 14.35 -7.60 12.83
N GLN A 62 14.19 -6.38 13.31
CA GLN A 62 13.01 -5.94 14.06
C GLN A 62 11.71 -6.13 13.26
N ALA A 63 11.72 -5.78 11.97
CA ALA A 63 10.56 -5.95 11.09
C ALA A 63 10.19 -7.43 10.91
N ILE A 64 11.21 -8.32 10.74
CA ILE A 64 11.01 -9.76 10.65
C ILE A 64 10.38 -10.31 11.94
N GLU A 65 10.95 -9.98 13.11
CA GLU A 65 10.44 -10.43 14.39
C GLU A 65 9.01 -9.95 14.66
N SER A 66 8.73 -8.69 14.35
CA SER A 66 7.39 -8.12 14.43
C SER A 66 6.39 -8.88 13.55
N SER A 67 6.77 -9.15 12.30
CA SER A 67 5.94 -9.90 11.36
C SER A 67 5.66 -11.33 11.84
N LEU A 68 6.68 -12.03 12.34
CA LEU A 68 6.53 -13.38 12.92
C LEU A 68 5.62 -13.39 14.16
N ASN A 69 5.69 -12.36 14.98
CA ASN A 69 4.79 -12.22 16.12
C ASN A 69 3.35 -11.95 15.69
N ALA A 70 3.14 -11.04 14.74
CA ALA A 70 1.82 -10.73 14.19
C ALA A 70 1.19 -11.95 13.49
N TRP A 71 2.00 -12.77 12.80
CA TRP A 71 1.53 -13.97 12.10
C TRP A 71 0.79 -14.96 13.02
N LYS A 72 1.16 -15.05 14.30
CA LYS A 72 0.55 -15.97 15.27
C LYS A 72 -0.96 -15.76 15.44
N SER A 73 -1.43 -14.52 15.31
CA SER A 73 -2.84 -14.16 15.36
C SER A 73 -3.42 -13.95 13.96
N TRP A 74 -2.70 -13.24 13.10
CA TRP A 74 -3.16 -12.89 11.75
C TRP A 74 -3.46 -14.11 10.89
N SER A 75 -2.65 -15.18 10.99
CA SER A 75 -2.89 -16.42 10.26
C SER A 75 -4.20 -17.14 10.66
N LYS A 76 -4.74 -16.82 11.83
CA LYS A 76 -6.01 -17.37 12.34
C LYS A 76 -7.21 -16.43 12.12
N THR A 77 -6.95 -15.21 11.66
CA THR A 77 -8.00 -14.24 11.35
C THR A 77 -8.80 -14.71 10.14
N HIS A 78 -10.10 -14.57 10.20
CA HIS A 78 -10.99 -14.99 9.12
C HIS A 78 -10.61 -14.32 7.81
N LEU A 79 -10.69 -15.04 6.69
CA LEU A 79 -10.33 -14.49 5.38
C LEU A 79 -11.10 -13.20 5.07
N GLN A 80 -12.40 -13.15 5.39
CA GLN A 80 -13.21 -11.97 5.18
C GLN A 80 -12.70 -10.76 5.98
N GLU A 81 -12.35 -10.92 7.24
CA GLU A 81 -11.82 -9.83 8.07
C GLU A 81 -10.49 -9.29 7.51
N ARG A 82 -9.64 -10.17 6.97
CA ARG A 82 -8.41 -9.76 6.28
C ARG A 82 -8.70 -9.03 4.97
N ALA A 83 -9.70 -9.50 4.23
CA ALA A 83 -10.16 -8.86 2.99
C ALA A 83 -10.76 -7.47 3.24
N ASP A 84 -11.52 -7.30 4.32
CA ASP A 84 -12.18 -6.04 4.68
C ASP A 84 -11.17 -4.89 4.90
N VAL A 85 -9.95 -5.20 5.37
CA VAL A 85 -8.87 -4.22 5.48
C VAL A 85 -8.48 -3.67 4.11
N LEU A 86 -8.32 -4.54 3.11
CA LEU A 86 -7.96 -4.15 1.75
C LEU A 86 -9.11 -3.41 1.05
N LEU A 87 -10.34 -3.87 1.24
CA LEU A 87 -11.53 -3.21 0.70
C LEU A 87 -11.70 -1.80 1.30
N LYS A 88 -11.45 -1.65 2.60
CA LYS A 88 -11.46 -0.33 3.25
C LYS A 88 -10.35 0.58 2.73
N ALA A 89 -9.15 0.05 2.50
CA ALA A 89 -8.05 0.79 1.87
C ALA A 89 -8.42 1.25 0.45
N ALA A 90 -9.05 0.38 -0.34
CA ALA A 90 -9.55 0.73 -1.68
C ALA A 90 -10.55 1.90 -1.64
N ASP A 91 -11.49 1.89 -0.69
CA ASP A 91 -12.47 2.96 -0.54
C ASP A 91 -11.84 4.29 -0.10
N LEU A 92 -10.86 4.24 0.80
CA LEU A 92 -10.09 5.42 1.20
C LEU A 92 -9.32 6.01 0.01
N LEU A 93 -8.68 5.16 -0.79
CA LEU A 93 -7.95 5.60 -1.97
C LEU A 93 -8.88 6.10 -3.07
N ALA A 94 -10.01 5.44 -3.31
CA ALA A 94 -11.01 5.91 -4.28
C ALA A 94 -11.64 7.26 -3.91
N GLY A 95 -11.61 7.62 -2.65
CA GLY A 95 -12.16 8.84 -2.09
C GLY A 95 -11.09 9.86 -1.67
N PRO A 96 -10.90 10.07 -0.36
CA PRO A 96 -10.13 11.22 0.16
C PRO A 96 -8.64 11.18 -0.18
N TRP A 97 -8.06 10.03 -0.42
CA TRP A 97 -6.62 9.87 -0.69
C TRP A 97 -6.22 9.92 -2.16
N ARG A 98 -7.21 9.91 -3.09
CA ARG A 98 -6.94 9.84 -4.54
C ARG A 98 -6.04 10.96 -5.04
N ASN A 99 -6.38 12.20 -4.74
CA ASN A 99 -5.59 13.35 -5.17
C ASN A 99 -4.21 13.39 -4.52
N THR A 100 -4.08 12.95 -3.28
CA THR A 100 -2.79 12.89 -2.57
C THR A 100 -1.86 11.88 -3.23
N LEU A 101 -2.33 10.67 -3.53
CA LEU A 101 -1.52 9.65 -4.16
C LEU A 101 -1.12 10.05 -5.59
N ASN A 102 -2.08 10.57 -6.37
CA ASN A 102 -1.80 11.05 -7.73
C ASN A 102 -0.77 12.17 -7.73
N ALA A 103 -0.93 13.18 -6.89
CA ALA A 103 0.01 14.29 -6.79
C ALA A 103 1.41 13.82 -6.36
N SER A 104 1.49 12.95 -5.38
CA SER A 104 2.75 12.35 -4.95
C SER A 104 3.44 11.59 -6.09
N THR A 105 2.70 10.79 -6.85
CA THR A 105 3.21 10.04 -8.00
C THR A 105 3.67 10.96 -9.14
N MET A 106 2.95 12.03 -9.41
CA MET A 106 3.35 13.03 -10.40
C MET A 106 4.68 13.70 -10.01
N LEU A 107 4.84 14.06 -8.74
CA LEU A 107 6.03 14.76 -8.26
C LEU A 107 7.26 13.84 -8.21
N ASN A 108 7.14 12.67 -7.60
CA ASN A 108 8.30 11.81 -7.35
C ASN A 108 8.66 10.87 -8.51
N MET A 109 7.77 10.70 -9.50
CA MET A 109 8.01 9.83 -10.66
C MET A 109 7.91 10.58 -12.00
N SER A 110 7.68 11.89 -12.00
CA SER A 110 7.49 12.73 -13.20
C SER A 110 6.38 12.23 -14.13
N LYS A 111 5.37 11.58 -13.60
CA LYS A 111 4.19 11.14 -14.36
C LYS A 111 3.24 12.31 -14.61
N ASN A 112 2.59 12.34 -15.77
CA ASN A 112 1.49 13.27 -15.98
C ASN A 112 0.23 12.82 -15.22
N ALA A 113 -0.78 13.67 -15.14
CA ALA A 113 -2.01 13.40 -14.38
C ALA A 113 -2.73 12.12 -14.85
N TYR A 114 -2.73 11.85 -16.15
CA TYR A 114 -3.37 10.67 -16.73
C TYR A 114 -2.64 9.38 -16.33
N GLN A 115 -1.32 9.38 -16.41
CA GLN A 115 -0.48 8.25 -15.98
C GLN A 115 -0.61 7.99 -14.49
N ALA A 116 -0.55 9.04 -13.65
CA ALA A 116 -0.71 8.90 -12.20
C ALA A 116 -2.10 8.35 -11.84
N GLU A 117 -3.15 8.82 -12.51
CA GLU A 117 -4.51 8.33 -12.28
C GLU A 117 -4.66 6.84 -12.57
N ILE A 118 -4.08 6.36 -13.67
CA ILE A 118 -4.13 4.94 -14.02
C ILE A 118 -3.27 4.12 -13.06
N ASP A 119 -1.97 4.42 -13.00
CA ASP A 119 -0.97 3.56 -12.37
C ASP A 119 -1.01 3.62 -10.84
N ALA A 120 -1.29 4.81 -10.26
CA ALA A 120 -1.26 4.99 -8.82
C ALA A 120 -2.63 4.78 -8.18
N ALA A 121 -3.70 5.37 -8.73
CA ALA A 121 -5.02 5.27 -8.12
C ALA A 121 -5.82 4.07 -8.64
N CYS A 122 -6.11 4.03 -9.95
CA CYS A 122 -7.04 3.04 -10.51
C CYS A 122 -6.54 1.62 -10.32
N GLU A 123 -5.30 1.32 -10.71
CA GLU A 123 -4.74 -0.04 -10.59
C GLU A 123 -4.70 -0.52 -9.14
N LEU A 124 -4.23 0.31 -8.22
CA LEU A 124 -4.13 -0.08 -6.81
C LEU A 124 -5.52 -0.32 -6.18
N ILE A 125 -6.51 0.52 -6.52
CA ILE A 125 -7.90 0.32 -6.11
C ILE A 125 -8.43 -1.02 -6.64
N ASP A 126 -8.18 -1.30 -7.92
CA ASP A 126 -8.65 -2.53 -8.55
C ASP A 126 -7.98 -3.76 -7.93
N PHE A 127 -6.66 -3.75 -7.72
CA PHE A 127 -5.96 -4.84 -7.04
C PHE A 127 -6.50 -5.09 -5.63
N TRP A 128 -6.78 -4.05 -4.85
CA TRP A 128 -7.34 -4.20 -3.52
C TRP A 128 -8.79 -4.67 -3.50
N ARG A 129 -9.53 -4.53 -4.59
CA ARG A 129 -10.89 -5.05 -4.73
C ARG A 129 -10.92 -6.45 -5.32
N PHE A 130 -10.15 -6.71 -6.39
CA PHE A 130 -10.16 -7.99 -7.09
C PHE A 130 -9.39 -9.09 -6.35
N ASN A 131 -8.25 -8.78 -5.73
CA ASN A 131 -7.47 -9.81 -5.03
C ASN A 131 -8.21 -10.44 -3.84
N PRO A 132 -8.95 -9.71 -2.99
CA PRO A 132 -9.83 -10.33 -1.99
C PRO A 132 -10.87 -11.27 -2.59
N TYR A 133 -11.48 -10.88 -3.71
CA TYR A 133 -12.43 -11.73 -4.43
C TYR A 133 -11.76 -13.02 -4.91
N PHE A 134 -10.62 -12.93 -5.59
CA PHE A 134 -9.91 -14.11 -6.06
C PHE A 134 -9.36 -14.96 -4.92
N ALA A 135 -8.93 -14.37 -3.82
CA ALA A 135 -8.53 -15.10 -2.62
C ALA A 135 -9.69 -15.94 -2.07
N GLN A 136 -10.90 -15.39 -2.05
CA GLN A 136 -12.12 -16.12 -1.65
C GLN A 136 -12.41 -17.31 -2.58
N GLU A 137 -12.29 -17.09 -3.90
CA GLU A 137 -12.47 -18.16 -4.90
C GLU A 137 -11.45 -19.28 -4.71
N ILE A 138 -10.16 -18.93 -4.48
CA ILE A 138 -9.11 -19.91 -4.23
C ILE A 138 -9.37 -20.71 -2.95
N HIS A 139 -9.82 -20.05 -1.87
CA HIS A 139 -10.13 -20.73 -0.60
C HIS A 139 -11.34 -21.66 -0.69
N ASN A 140 -12.25 -21.38 -1.62
CA ASN A 140 -13.43 -22.23 -1.87
C ASN A 140 -13.11 -23.46 -2.73
N GLN A 141 -11.93 -23.52 -3.37
CA GLN A 141 -11.53 -24.65 -4.20
C GLN A 141 -11.14 -25.85 -3.33
N ASN A 142 -11.86 -26.92 -3.53
CA ASN A 142 -11.57 -28.23 -2.93
C ASN A 142 -11.28 -29.27 -4.01
N PRO A 143 -10.57 -30.35 -3.70
CA PRO A 143 -10.40 -31.47 -4.63
C PRO A 143 -11.74 -31.96 -5.13
N MET A 144 -11.90 -32.10 -6.47
CA MET A 144 -13.17 -32.49 -7.11
C MET A 144 -13.62 -33.91 -6.78
N TYR A 145 -12.69 -34.77 -6.34
CA TYR A 145 -12.96 -36.17 -6.07
C TYR A 145 -12.36 -36.63 -4.75
N SER A 146 -13.14 -37.35 -3.99
CA SER A 146 -12.71 -38.11 -2.82
C SER A 146 -13.21 -39.55 -2.98
N PRO A 147 -12.33 -40.58 -2.93
CA PRO A 147 -12.76 -41.98 -2.95
C PRO A 147 -13.67 -42.32 -1.77
N ASP A 148 -14.44 -43.37 -1.89
CA ASP A 148 -15.29 -43.85 -0.81
C ASP A 148 -14.48 -44.08 0.48
N GLY A 149 -14.98 -43.59 1.59
CA GLY A 149 -14.35 -43.67 2.90
C GLY A 149 -13.19 -42.70 3.14
N THR A 150 -12.90 -41.77 2.19
CA THR A 150 -11.87 -40.73 2.33
C THR A 150 -12.49 -39.35 2.14
N ARG A 151 -11.78 -38.31 2.66
CA ARG A 151 -12.07 -36.91 2.39
C ARG A 151 -10.78 -36.20 1.97
N ASN A 152 -10.77 -35.68 0.76
CA ASN A 152 -9.71 -34.80 0.31
C ASN A 152 -10.11 -33.33 0.57
N SER A 153 -9.19 -32.52 1.07
CA SER A 153 -9.41 -31.10 1.30
C SER A 153 -8.13 -30.30 1.03
N SER A 154 -8.31 -29.05 0.64
CA SER A 154 -7.21 -28.08 0.57
C SER A 154 -7.15 -27.29 1.87
N GLU A 155 -5.95 -27.03 2.38
CA GLU A 155 -5.71 -26.17 3.54
C GLU A 155 -4.82 -25.00 3.10
N HIS A 156 -5.30 -23.77 3.34
CA HIS A 156 -4.58 -22.55 3.05
C HIS A 156 -4.07 -21.95 4.38
N ARG A 157 -2.77 -21.67 4.45
CA ARG A 157 -2.08 -21.15 5.65
C ARG A 157 -1.59 -19.72 5.45
#